data_af28e3b98ab77c960949917cac9abefb
#
_entry.id   af28e3b98ab77c960949917cac9abefb
#
_cell.length_a   1.000
_cell.length_b   1.000
_cell.length_c   1.000
_cell.angle_alpha   90.00
_cell.angle_beta   90.00
_cell.angle_gamma   90.00
#
_symmetry.space_group_name_H-M   'P 1'
#
loop_
_entity.id
_entity.type
_entity.pdbx_description
1 polymer ?
#
loop_
_entity_poly.entity_id
_entity_poly.type
_entity_poly.pdbx_seq_one_letter_code
_entity_poly.pdbx_strand_id
1 'polypeptide(L)'
;MTYETIIVERKAGIGYLTLNRPKVFNAISEPMIREMKRAVEELNQDPTVGVVIITGAGKAFQSGADIQELSRMSPLEILRWNQGVVENLEALEKMRQPVIAAINGYALGGGLELALACTLRVAAESAKMGVPEVKIGILPGAGGTQRLPRLIGKGLAAEIILTGEPID
;
A
#
# COMPACT_ATOMS: atom_id res chain seq x y z
N MET A 1 -2.38 -1.48 22.02
CA MET A 1 -3.12 -0.30 21.48
C MET A 1 -4.13 -0.79 20.48
N THR A 2 -5.26 -0.14 20.39
CA THR A 2 -6.32 -0.47 19.43
C THR A 2 -6.15 0.39 18.17
N TYR A 3 -6.16 -0.23 17.01
CA TYR A 3 -6.21 0.38 15.69
C TYR A 3 -7.65 0.24 15.15
N GLU A 4 -8.11 1.17 14.34
CA GLU A 4 -9.45 1.16 13.74
C GLU A 4 -9.42 0.62 12.30
N THR A 5 -8.38 0.95 11.54
CA THR A 5 -8.28 0.69 10.10
C THR A 5 -7.28 -0.39 9.74
N ILE A 6 -6.51 -0.86 10.70
CA ILE A 6 -5.54 -1.95 10.55
C ILE A 6 -5.62 -2.92 11.74
N ILE A 7 -5.08 -4.12 11.56
CA ILE A 7 -4.86 -5.10 12.63
C ILE A 7 -3.37 -5.42 12.66
N VAL A 8 -2.77 -5.40 13.84
CA VAL A 8 -1.36 -5.76 14.04
C VAL A 8 -1.27 -6.94 15.01
N GLU A 9 -0.69 -8.02 14.54
CA GLU A 9 -0.46 -9.24 15.31
C GLU A 9 1.02 -9.63 15.28
N ARG A 10 1.46 -10.32 16.32
CA ARG A 10 2.81 -10.88 16.42
C ARG A 10 2.72 -12.36 16.77
N LYS A 11 3.29 -13.21 15.92
CA LYS A 11 3.24 -14.66 16.13
C LYS A 11 4.49 -15.32 15.54
N ALA A 12 5.17 -16.12 16.34
CA ALA A 12 6.32 -16.94 15.91
C ALA A 12 7.42 -16.13 15.18
N GLY A 13 7.72 -14.91 15.64
CA GLY A 13 8.74 -14.06 15.03
C GLY A 13 8.25 -13.29 13.79
N ILE A 14 6.98 -13.38 13.45
CA ILE A 14 6.35 -12.69 12.32
C ILE A 14 5.46 -11.56 12.84
N GLY A 15 5.64 -10.35 12.31
CA GLY A 15 4.70 -9.25 12.44
C GLY A 15 3.68 -9.28 11.30
N TYR A 16 2.42 -9.42 11.60
CA TYR A 16 1.33 -9.32 10.63
C TYR A 16 0.70 -7.93 10.71
N LEU A 17 0.60 -7.25 9.58
CA LEU A 17 -0.13 -6.01 9.42
C LEU A 17 -1.25 -6.23 8.41
N THR A 18 -2.49 -6.29 8.89
CA THR A 18 -3.66 -6.48 8.03
C THR A 18 -4.40 -5.16 7.85
N LEU A 19 -4.54 -4.70 6.61
CA LEU A 19 -5.38 -3.55 6.27
C LEU A 19 -6.84 -3.95 6.47
N ASN A 20 -7.59 -3.20 7.29
CA ASN A 20 -8.89 -3.63 7.79
C ASN A 20 -10.02 -2.61 7.58
N ARG A 21 -10.22 -2.25 6.32
CA ARG A 21 -11.41 -1.51 5.83
C ARG A 21 -12.10 -2.31 4.69
N PRO A 22 -12.50 -3.58 4.90
CA PRO A 22 -12.93 -4.46 3.80
C PRO A 22 -14.18 -3.96 3.06
N LYS A 23 -15.04 -3.17 3.70
CA LYS A 23 -16.25 -2.57 3.07
C LYS A 23 -15.94 -1.57 1.96
N VAL A 24 -14.75 -0.99 1.98
CA VAL A 24 -14.23 -0.03 0.97
C VAL A 24 -12.94 -0.54 0.33
N PHE A 25 -12.77 -1.85 0.23
CA PHE A 25 -11.61 -2.51 -0.38
C PHE A 25 -10.26 -2.02 0.18
N ASN A 26 -10.21 -1.73 1.48
CA ASN A 26 -9.04 -1.24 2.21
C ASN A 26 -8.47 0.07 1.65
N ALA A 27 -9.32 0.94 1.12
CA ALA A 27 -8.93 2.25 0.60
C ALA A 27 -8.18 3.08 1.67
N ILE A 28 -7.15 3.79 1.22
CA ILE A 28 -6.29 4.62 2.08
C ILE A 28 -7.08 5.82 2.59
N SER A 29 -7.19 5.94 3.90
CA SER A 29 -7.77 7.09 4.59
C SER A 29 -6.74 7.76 5.48
N GLU A 30 -7.01 8.98 5.91
CA GLU A 30 -6.12 9.70 6.82
C GLU A 30 -5.88 8.94 8.16
N PRO A 31 -6.90 8.32 8.80
CA PRO A 31 -6.65 7.43 9.95
C PRO A 31 -5.71 6.28 9.62
N MET A 32 -5.88 5.61 8.46
CA MET A 32 -5.00 4.51 8.05
C MET A 32 -3.55 4.96 7.88
N ILE A 33 -3.31 6.14 7.30
CA ILE A 33 -1.96 6.70 7.15
C ILE A 33 -1.28 6.85 8.52
N ARG A 34 -1.98 7.45 9.50
CA ARG A 34 -1.45 7.63 10.85
C ARG A 34 -1.21 6.30 11.58
N GLU A 35 -2.12 5.37 11.41
CA GLU A 35 -2.02 4.05 12.06
C GLU A 35 -0.90 3.22 11.47
N MET A 36 -0.75 3.21 10.14
CA MET A 36 0.36 2.52 9.48
C MET A 36 1.72 3.06 9.91
N LYS A 37 1.87 4.39 9.98
CA LYS A 37 3.13 5.00 10.47
C LYS A 37 3.52 4.43 11.83
N ARG A 38 2.58 4.44 12.79
CA ARG A 38 2.82 3.91 14.14
C ARG A 38 3.10 2.42 14.14
N ALA A 39 2.33 1.64 13.39
CA ALA A 39 2.49 0.19 13.32
C ALA A 39 3.84 -0.22 12.73
N VAL A 40 4.29 0.47 11.68
CA VAL A 40 5.59 0.26 11.06
C VAL A 40 6.73 0.58 12.05
N GLU A 41 6.63 1.70 12.78
CA GLU A 41 7.60 2.06 13.83
C GLU A 41 7.65 1.01 14.94
N GLU A 42 6.49 0.58 15.45
CA GLU A 42 6.39 -0.43 16.51
C GLU A 42 6.99 -1.79 16.07
N LEU A 43 6.66 -2.24 14.85
CA LEU A 43 7.19 -3.50 14.31
C LEU A 43 8.70 -3.41 14.03
N ASN A 44 9.18 -2.27 13.54
CA ASN A 44 10.60 -2.06 13.26
C ASN A 44 11.45 -2.06 14.53
N GLN A 45 10.92 -1.58 15.65
CA GLN A 45 11.61 -1.53 16.94
C GLN A 45 11.51 -2.84 17.73
N ASP A 46 10.57 -3.73 17.39
CA ASP A 46 10.36 -4.98 18.12
C ASP A 46 11.47 -6.01 17.82
N PRO A 47 12.31 -6.36 18.80
CA PRO A 47 13.42 -7.30 18.59
C PRO A 47 12.95 -8.73 18.35
N THR A 48 11.69 -9.06 18.66
CA THR A 48 11.13 -10.40 18.47
C THR A 48 10.58 -10.62 17.07
N VAL A 49 10.44 -9.55 16.26
CA VAL A 49 9.94 -9.59 14.88
C VAL A 49 11.12 -9.69 13.91
N GLY A 50 11.20 -10.80 13.18
CA GLY A 50 12.22 -11.04 12.15
C GLY A 50 11.76 -10.73 10.73
N VAL A 51 10.45 -10.73 10.48
CA VAL A 51 9.83 -10.44 9.16
C VAL A 51 8.47 -9.82 9.36
N VAL A 52 8.04 -8.95 8.45
CA VAL A 52 6.70 -8.35 8.44
C VAL A 52 5.93 -8.82 7.21
N ILE A 53 4.68 -9.23 7.40
CA ILE A 53 3.76 -9.58 6.32
C ILE A 53 2.62 -8.56 6.32
N ILE A 54 2.39 -7.91 5.18
CA ILE A 54 1.27 -7.00 4.97
C ILE A 54 0.25 -7.69 4.07
N THR A 55 -1.02 -7.67 4.46
CA THR A 55 -2.13 -8.21 3.66
C THR A 55 -3.39 -7.36 3.85
N GLY A 56 -4.45 -7.64 3.09
CA GLY A 56 -5.73 -6.96 3.21
C GLY A 56 -6.84 -7.88 3.74
N ALA A 57 -7.71 -7.37 4.60
CA ALA A 57 -8.92 -8.07 4.98
C ALA A 57 -9.92 -8.11 3.81
N GLY A 58 -10.59 -9.24 3.61
CA GLY A 58 -11.64 -9.40 2.59
C GLY A 58 -11.09 -9.64 1.18
N LYS A 59 -11.71 -8.99 0.18
CA LYS A 59 -11.48 -9.26 -1.25
C LYS A 59 -10.35 -8.45 -1.90
N ALA A 60 -9.76 -7.52 -1.18
CA ALA A 60 -8.71 -6.67 -1.71
C ALA A 60 -7.50 -6.66 -0.77
N PHE A 61 -6.33 -6.55 -1.35
CA PHE A 61 -5.16 -6.08 -0.64
C PHE A 61 -5.36 -4.60 -0.29
N GLN A 62 -5.41 -3.71 -1.28
CA GLN A 62 -5.75 -2.30 -1.12
C GLN A 62 -6.12 -1.68 -2.47
N SER A 63 -7.20 -0.90 -2.52
CA SER A 63 -7.72 -0.31 -3.77
C SER A 63 -7.20 1.10 -4.09
N GLY A 64 -6.21 1.60 -3.35
CA GLY A 64 -5.69 2.95 -3.49
C GLY A 64 -6.37 3.96 -2.58
N ALA A 65 -6.30 5.24 -2.94
CA ALA A 65 -6.85 6.34 -2.16
C ALA A 65 -8.37 6.27 -1.98
N ASP A 66 -8.88 6.69 -0.84
CA ASP A 66 -10.32 6.91 -0.64
C ASP A 66 -10.74 8.17 -1.39
N ILE A 67 -11.27 7.98 -2.62
CA ILE A 67 -11.62 9.07 -3.53
C ILE A 67 -12.70 9.99 -2.93
N GLN A 68 -13.61 9.45 -2.10
CA GLN A 68 -14.62 10.27 -1.44
C GLN A 68 -14.00 11.19 -0.38
N GLU A 69 -12.97 10.72 0.31
CA GLU A 69 -12.20 11.55 1.25
C GLU A 69 -11.42 12.62 0.48
N LEU A 70 -10.65 12.24 -0.54
CA LEU A 70 -9.87 13.18 -1.36
C LEU A 70 -10.72 14.26 -2.03
N SER A 71 -11.92 13.94 -2.50
CA SER A 71 -12.80 14.89 -3.19
C SER A 71 -13.25 16.08 -2.32
N ARG A 72 -13.08 15.97 -1.00
CA ARG A 72 -13.45 17.01 -0.03
C ARG A 72 -12.26 17.84 0.45
N MET A 73 -11.06 17.45 0.05
CA MET A 73 -9.82 18.10 0.49
C MET A 73 -9.45 19.26 -0.42
N SER A 74 -8.91 20.31 0.16
CA SER A 74 -8.21 21.37 -0.56
C SER A 74 -6.88 20.86 -1.15
N PRO A 75 -6.30 21.54 -2.14
CA PRO A 75 -5.01 21.13 -2.71
C PRO A 75 -3.89 20.98 -1.68
N LEU A 76 -3.87 21.82 -0.65
CA LEU A 76 -2.86 21.75 0.42
C LEU A 76 -3.06 20.53 1.33
N GLU A 77 -4.31 20.18 1.60
CA GLU A 77 -4.65 18.95 2.36
C GLU A 77 -4.28 17.70 1.58
N ILE A 78 -4.56 17.65 0.26
CA ILE A 78 -4.14 16.55 -0.62
C ILE A 78 -2.60 16.42 -0.62
N LEU A 79 -1.87 17.53 -0.69
CA LEU A 79 -0.40 17.50 -0.64
C LEU A 79 0.10 16.87 0.66
N ARG A 80 -0.45 17.26 1.81
CA ARG A 80 -0.08 16.72 3.13
C ARG A 80 -0.48 15.24 3.27
N TRP A 81 -1.67 14.90 2.79
CA TRP A 81 -2.16 13.53 2.76
C TRP A 81 -1.23 12.62 1.95
N ASN A 82 -0.90 13.03 0.73
CA ASN A 82 0.03 12.29 -0.13
C ASN A 82 1.44 12.17 0.46
N GLN A 83 1.93 13.23 1.09
CA GLN A 83 3.20 13.19 1.80
C GLN A 83 3.20 12.14 2.92
N GLY A 84 2.12 12.03 3.69
CA GLY A 84 1.96 10.98 4.70
C GLY A 84 1.96 9.56 4.12
N VAL A 85 1.36 9.35 2.93
CA VAL A 85 1.44 8.07 2.22
C VAL A 85 2.89 7.78 1.82
N VAL A 86 3.57 8.73 1.17
CA VAL A 86 4.97 8.57 0.74
C VAL A 86 5.88 8.25 1.93
N GLU A 87 5.76 8.97 3.05
CA GLU A 87 6.54 8.72 4.27
C GLU A 87 6.36 7.28 4.78
N ASN A 88 5.13 6.75 4.76
CA ASN A 88 4.86 5.36 5.14
C ASN A 88 5.55 4.35 4.23
N LEU A 89 5.50 4.57 2.91
CA LEU A 89 6.15 3.67 1.95
C LEU A 89 7.67 3.71 2.07
N GLU A 90 8.25 4.89 2.27
CA GLU A 90 9.69 5.02 2.54
C GLU A 90 10.10 4.38 3.88
N ALA A 91 9.23 4.47 4.90
CA ALA A 91 9.50 3.82 6.18
C ALA A 91 9.54 2.29 6.04
N LEU A 92 8.65 1.71 5.21
CA LEU A 92 8.68 0.28 4.90
C LEU A 92 9.97 -0.15 4.20
N GLU A 93 10.44 0.64 3.23
CA GLU A 93 11.71 0.38 2.53
C GLU A 93 12.94 0.45 3.45
N LYS A 94 12.85 1.26 4.52
CA LYS A 94 13.92 1.47 5.50
C LYS A 94 13.84 0.53 6.71
N MET A 95 12.82 -0.35 6.76
CA MET A 95 12.69 -1.31 7.85
C MET A 95 13.91 -2.23 7.92
N ARG A 96 14.30 -2.56 9.16
CA ARG A 96 15.35 -3.53 9.46
C ARG A 96 14.95 -4.95 9.01
N GLN A 97 13.66 -5.27 9.14
CA GLN A 97 13.10 -6.56 8.75
C GLN A 97 12.70 -6.54 7.27
N PRO A 98 12.82 -7.66 6.54
CA PRO A 98 12.16 -7.78 5.25
C PRO A 98 10.64 -7.67 5.40
N VAL A 99 10.01 -6.97 4.47
CA VAL A 99 8.56 -6.79 4.40
C VAL A 99 8.03 -7.54 3.20
N ILE A 100 7.00 -8.37 3.40
CA ILE A 100 6.36 -9.18 2.37
C ILE A 100 4.95 -8.66 2.13
N ALA A 101 4.63 -8.23 0.91
CA ALA A 101 3.26 -7.99 0.50
C ALA A 101 2.59 -9.32 0.11
N ALA A 102 1.61 -9.76 0.90
CA ALA A 102 0.75 -10.90 0.58
C ALA A 102 -0.52 -10.38 -0.09
N ILE A 103 -0.50 -10.30 -1.43
CA ILE A 103 -1.54 -9.68 -2.25
C ILE A 103 -2.68 -10.68 -2.44
N ASN A 104 -3.73 -10.55 -1.64
CA ASN A 104 -4.86 -11.48 -1.59
C ASN A 104 -5.99 -11.15 -2.59
N GLY A 105 -5.86 -10.10 -3.41
CA GLY A 105 -6.86 -9.65 -4.36
C GLY A 105 -6.47 -8.35 -5.04
N TYR A 106 -7.38 -7.37 -5.11
CA TYR A 106 -7.10 -6.09 -5.77
C TYR A 106 -5.97 -5.32 -5.07
N ALA A 107 -4.92 -4.96 -5.82
CA ALA A 107 -3.86 -4.05 -5.43
C ALA A 107 -3.77 -2.92 -6.48
N LEU A 108 -4.53 -1.86 -6.28
CA LEU A 108 -4.71 -0.81 -7.28
C LEU A 108 -4.21 0.55 -6.77
N GLY A 109 -3.61 1.34 -7.67
CA GLY A 109 -3.10 2.66 -7.33
C GLY A 109 -2.13 2.62 -6.16
N GLY A 110 -2.39 3.41 -5.12
CA GLY A 110 -1.61 3.39 -3.88
C GLY A 110 -1.46 2.00 -3.26
N GLY A 111 -2.39 1.06 -3.53
CA GLY A 111 -2.28 -0.33 -3.08
C GLY A 111 -1.18 -1.10 -3.80
N LEU A 112 -1.01 -0.90 -5.10
CA LEU A 112 0.15 -1.44 -5.80
C LEU A 112 1.43 -0.71 -5.36
N GLU A 113 1.38 0.61 -5.17
CA GLU A 113 2.53 1.39 -4.69
C GLU A 113 3.03 0.90 -3.31
N LEU A 114 2.10 0.53 -2.41
CA LEU A 114 2.42 -0.12 -1.14
C LEU A 114 3.12 -1.48 -1.36
N ALA A 115 2.57 -2.32 -2.23
CA ALA A 115 3.18 -3.62 -2.55
C ALA A 115 4.57 -3.47 -3.18
N LEU A 116 4.78 -2.44 -4.02
CA LEU A 116 6.07 -2.14 -4.64
C LEU A 116 7.12 -1.66 -3.64
N ALA A 117 6.73 -1.03 -2.54
CA ALA A 117 7.63 -0.60 -1.46
C ALA A 117 8.04 -1.76 -0.54
N CYS A 118 7.36 -2.90 -0.59
CA CYS A 118 7.75 -4.09 0.16
C CYS A 118 8.96 -4.78 -0.47
N THR A 119 9.73 -5.50 0.34
CA THR A 119 10.92 -6.27 -0.10
C THR A 119 10.51 -7.36 -1.09
N LEU A 120 9.46 -8.12 -0.77
CA LEU A 120 8.94 -9.22 -1.59
C LEU A 120 7.43 -9.07 -1.80
N ARG A 121 6.93 -9.66 -2.85
CA ARG A 121 5.50 -9.75 -3.22
C ARG A 121 5.15 -11.18 -3.52
N VAL A 122 4.04 -11.65 -2.91
CA VAL A 122 3.39 -12.91 -3.24
C VAL A 122 1.94 -12.56 -3.55
N ALA A 123 1.44 -13.00 -4.68
CA ALA A 123 0.09 -12.70 -5.12
C ALA A 123 -0.74 -13.98 -5.24
N ALA A 124 -2.02 -13.90 -4.85
CA ALA A 124 -2.98 -14.94 -5.20
C ALA A 124 -3.18 -14.96 -6.73
N GLU A 125 -3.48 -16.11 -7.31
CA GLU A 125 -3.77 -16.25 -8.76
C GLU A 125 -4.91 -15.33 -9.22
N SER A 126 -5.84 -15.01 -8.34
CA SER A 126 -6.97 -14.11 -8.61
C SER A 126 -6.64 -12.62 -8.40
N ALA A 127 -5.42 -12.30 -8.00
CA ALA A 127 -5.04 -10.90 -7.75
C ALA A 127 -5.07 -10.08 -9.05
N LYS A 128 -5.47 -8.81 -8.91
CA LYS A 128 -5.43 -7.82 -9.99
C LYS A 128 -4.64 -6.63 -9.53
N MET A 129 -3.61 -6.28 -10.27
CA MET A 129 -2.63 -5.27 -9.90
C MET A 129 -2.54 -4.19 -10.97
N GLY A 130 -2.46 -2.92 -10.58
CA GLY A 130 -2.34 -1.82 -11.54
C GLY A 130 -2.28 -0.45 -10.89
N VAL A 131 -2.03 0.55 -11.72
CA VAL A 131 -2.02 1.98 -11.34
C VAL A 131 -3.00 2.75 -12.23
N PRO A 132 -4.32 2.66 -11.94
CA PRO A 132 -5.39 3.18 -12.79
C PRO A 132 -5.61 4.69 -12.67
N GLU A 133 -4.69 5.43 -12.06
CA GLU A 133 -4.80 6.86 -11.75
C GLU A 133 -5.10 7.71 -13.00
N VAL A 134 -4.56 7.33 -14.16
CA VAL A 134 -4.82 8.03 -15.44
C VAL A 134 -6.30 8.05 -15.81
N LYS A 135 -7.08 7.04 -15.40
CA LYS A 135 -8.52 6.96 -15.68
C LYS A 135 -9.35 8.01 -14.93
N ILE A 136 -8.79 8.61 -13.90
CA ILE A 136 -9.40 9.69 -13.13
C ILE A 136 -8.63 11.01 -13.22
N GLY A 137 -7.71 11.12 -14.20
CA GLY A 137 -7.01 12.37 -14.51
C GLY A 137 -5.90 12.75 -13.55
N ILE A 138 -5.37 11.80 -12.77
CA ILE A 138 -4.22 12.01 -11.89
C ILE A 138 -3.08 11.03 -12.26
N LEU A 139 -2.00 11.06 -11.51
CA LEU A 139 -0.86 10.15 -11.68
C LEU A 139 -0.58 9.37 -10.39
N PRO A 140 0.12 8.22 -10.46
CA PRO A 140 0.56 7.49 -9.28
C PRO A 140 1.47 8.36 -8.40
N GLY A 141 0.94 8.81 -7.25
CA GLY A 141 1.54 9.86 -6.43
C GLY A 141 2.46 9.36 -5.31
N ALA A 142 2.47 8.06 -5.03
CA ALA A 142 3.25 7.49 -3.94
C ALA A 142 4.47 6.67 -4.41
N GLY A 143 4.99 6.99 -5.59
CA GLY A 143 6.25 6.43 -6.12
C GLY A 143 6.07 5.28 -7.09
N GLY A 144 4.84 4.96 -7.54
CA GLY A 144 4.57 3.95 -8.57
C GLY A 144 5.32 4.23 -9.86
N THR A 145 5.37 5.49 -10.30
CA THR A 145 6.14 5.93 -11.47
C THR A 145 7.66 5.69 -11.35
N GLN A 146 8.15 5.45 -10.13
CA GLN A 146 9.57 5.24 -9.86
C GLN A 146 9.88 3.76 -9.57
N ARG A 147 9.06 3.10 -8.73
CA ARG A 147 9.32 1.71 -8.33
C ARG A 147 8.95 0.71 -9.42
N LEU A 148 7.81 0.90 -10.08
CA LEU A 148 7.34 -0.04 -11.10
C LEU A 148 8.36 -0.23 -12.25
N PRO A 149 8.85 0.84 -12.93
CA PRO A 149 9.79 0.66 -14.04
C PRO A 149 11.15 0.08 -13.62
N ARG A 150 11.53 0.21 -12.35
CA ARG A 150 12.77 -0.40 -11.82
C ARG A 150 12.61 -1.91 -11.60
N LEU A 151 11.38 -2.38 -11.37
CA LEU A 151 11.09 -3.79 -11.13
C LEU A 151 10.77 -4.57 -12.41
N ILE A 152 10.01 -3.98 -13.33
CA ILE A 152 9.50 -4.69 -14.51
C ILE A 152 9.99 -4.12 -15.85
N GLY A 153 10.85 -3.11 -15.81
CA GLY A 153 11.33 -2.43 -17.01
C GLY A 153 10.39 -1.35 -17.53
N LYS A 154 10.96 -0.40 -18.29
CA LYS A 154 10.24 0.83 -18.70
C LYS A 154 9.06 0.55 -19.64
N GLY A 155 9.17 -0.42 -20.53
CA GLY A 155 8.15 -0.72 -21.55
C GLY A 155 6.84 -1.17 -20.89
N LEU A 156 6.89 -2.23 -20.10
CA LEU A 156 5.72 -2.78 -19.41
C LEU A 156 5.17 -1.81 -18.37
N ALA A 157 6.04 -1.09 -17.65
CA ALA A 157 5.61 -0.07 -16.71
C ALA A 157 4.87 1.08 -17.40
N ALA A 158 5.34 1.54 -18.56
CA ALA A 158 4.66 2.58 -19.35
C ALA A 158 3.27 2.10 -19.81
N GLU A 159 3.15 0.87 -20.28
CA GLU A 159 1.86 0.28 -20.66
C GLU A 159 0.87 0.32 -19.49
N ILE A 160 1.25 -0.20 -18.33
CA ILE A 160 0.38 -0.24 -17.13
C ILE A 160 0.01 1.18 -16.67
N ILE A 161 0.96 2.12 -16.64
CA ILE A 161 0.73 3.49 -16.16
C ILE A 161 -0.13 4.29 -17.15
N LEU A 162 0.12 4.19 -18.45
CA LEU A 162 -0.53 5.02 -19.45
C LEU A 162 -1.92 4.50 -19.84
N THR A 163 -2.14 3.20 -19.77
CA THR A 163 -3.45 2.60 -20.03
C THR A 163 -4.32 2.57 -18.78
N GLY A 164 -3.71 2.45 -17.59
CA GLY A 164 -4.40 2.23 -16.32
C GLY A 164 -5.11 0.87 -16.27
N GLU A 165 -4.80 -0.06 -17.20
CA GLU A 165 -5.38 -1.40 -17.18
C GLU A 165 -4.65 -2.27 -16.14
N PRO A 166 -5.40 -2.98 -15.28
CA PRO A 166 -4.79 -3.89 -14.33
C PRO A 166 -4.29 -5.17 -15.03
N ILE A 167 -3.23 -5.72 -14.48
CA ILE A 167 -2.69 -7.03 -14.83
C ILE A 167 -3.07 -8.08 -13.77
N ASP A 168 -2.95 -9.35 -14.11
CA ASP A 168 -3.05 -10.53 -13.24
C ASP A 168 -1.69 -11.15 -12.97
#